data_bbc0285af05868eb7726a62307fba779
#
_entry.id   bbc0285af05868eb7726a62307fba779
#
_cell.length_a   1.000
_cell.length_b   1.000
_cell.length_c   1.000
_cell.angle_alpha   90.00
_cell.angle_beta   90.00
_cell.angle_gamma   90.00
#
_symmetry.space_group_name_H-M   'P 1'
#
loop_
_entity.id
_entity.type
_entity.pdbx_description
1 polymer ?
#
loop_
_entity_poly.entity_id
_entity_poly.type
_entity_poly.pdbx_seq_one_letter_code
_entity_poly.pdbx_strand_id
1 'polypeptide(L)'
;MHAVVVGCGRVGSAVASRLVGEGWTVAVIDHLMESFNRLDPAFPGERIEGHALDEDVLLLAGIEHADACVVCTDGDNTNLVTAQIVQRKYGVGTTVVRVLDPARAELYARLGLQTVCPTTTAIDTLSAAVLAGTVEV
;
A
#
# COMPACT_ATOMS: atom_id res chain seq x y z
N MET A 1 2.67 8.46 -15.64
CA MET A 1 2.44 8.59 -14.20
C MET A 1 3.37 7.64 -13.45
N HIS A 2 3.80 8.03 -12.25
CA HIS A 2 4.73 7.25 -11.44
C HIS A 2 4.11 6.94 -10.08
N ALA A 3 4.26 5.71 -9.62
CA ALA A 3 3.81 5.28 -8.30
C ALA A 3 4.94 4.65 -7.49
N VAL A 4 4.92 4.88 -6.19
CA VAL A 4 5.78 4.20 -5.24
C VAL A 4 4.91 3.26 -4.41
N VAL A 5 5.30 1.98 -4.37
CA VAL A 5 4.61 0.96 -3.56
C VAL A 5 5.54 0.55 -2.43
N VAL A 6 5.14 0.86 -1.21
CA VAL A 6 5.92 0.56 0.00
C VAL A 6 5.38 -0.72 0.62
N GLY A 7 6.15 -1.78 0.52
CA GLY A 7 5.79 -3.12 0.92
C GLY A 7 5.53 -4.04 -0.27
N CYS A 8 6.33 -5.10 -0.41
CA CYS A 8 6.22 -6.09 -1.49
C CYS A 8 5.69 -7.43 -0.96
N GLY A 9 4.61 -7.38 -0.19
CA GLY A 9 3.85 -8.55 0.21
C GLY A 9 2.90 -9.00 -0.90
N ARG A 10 1.93 -9.83 -0.54
CA ARG A 10 0.92 -10.31 -1.51
C ARG A 10 0.13 -9.16 -2.12
N VAL A 11 -0.23 -8.18 -1.31
CA VAL A 11 -1.01 -7.02 -1.77
C VAL A 11 -0.13 -6.08 -2.57
N GLY A 12 1.00 -5.66 -2.02
CA GLY A 12 1.89 -4.69 -2.67
C GLY A 12 2.41 -5.16 -4.02
N SER A 13 2.84 -6.42 -4.11
CA SER A 13 3.31 -6.99 -5.38
C SER A 13 2.21 -7.02 -6.44
N ALA A 14 0.99 -7.38 -6.05
CA ALA A 14 -0.14 -7.42 -6.98
C ALA A 14 -0.54 -6.01 -7.43
N VAL A 15 -0.57 -5.04 -6.53
CA VAL A 15 -0.86 -3.64 -6.86
C VAL A 15 0.19 -3.09 -7.82
N ALA A 16 1.46 -3.32 -7.54
CA ALA A 16 2.56 -2.87 -8.40
C ALA A 16 2.41 -3.43 -9.83
N SER A 17 2.11 -4.71 -9.95
CA SER A 17 1.92 -5.36 -11.26
C SER A 17 0.71 -4.80 -12.01
N ARG A 18 -0.39 -4.52 -11.33
CA ARG A 18 -1.57 -3.91 -11.96
C ARG A 18 -1.30 -2.50 -12.45
N LEU A 19 -0.57 -1.69 -11.69
CA LEU A 19 -0.23 -0.34 -12.10
C LEU A 19 0.68 -0.33 -13.32
N VAL A 20 1.65 -1.23 -13.38
CA VAL A 20 2.48 -1.41 -14.58
C VAL A 20 1.60 -1.79 -15.78
N GLY A 21 0.63 -2.68 -15.59
CA GLY A 21 -0.32 -3.06 -16.65
C GLY A 21 -1.16 -1.91 -17.17
N GLU A 22 -1.35 -0.87 -16.36
CA GLU A 22 -2.06 0.36 -16.74
C GLU A 22 -1.13 1.44 -17.32
N GLY A 23 0.13 1.12 -17.53
CA GLY A 23 1.10 2.03 -18.15
C GLY A 23 1.86 2.92 -17.17
N TRP A 24 1.76 2.69 -15.88
CA TRP A 24 2.51 3.44 -14.87
C TRP A 24 3.95 2.95 -14.78
N THR A 25 4.86 3.85 -14.46
CA THR A 25 6.17 3.47 -13.92
C THR A 25 6.00 3.24 -12.42
N VAL A 26 6.66 2.21 -11.88
CA VAL A 26 6.49 1.82 -10.47
C VAL A 26 7.85 1.50 -9.85
N ALA A 27 8.07 2.01 -8.65
CA ALA A 27 9.17 1.59 -7.78
C ALA A 27 8.57 0.89 -6.55
N VAL A 28 9.12 -0.26 -6.21
CA VAL A 28 8.68 -1.06 -5.06
C VAL A 28 9.77 -1.07 -3.99
N ILE A 29 9.38 -0.78 -2.77
CA ILE A 29 10.27 -0.77 -1.60
C ILE A 29 9.90 -1.93 -0.69
N ASP A 30 10.89 -2.69 -0.22
CA ASP A 30 10.72 -3.67 0.85
C ASP A 30 12.04 -3.82 1.61
N HIS A 31 11.95 -4.08 2.91
CA HIS A 31 13.14 -4.25 3.73
C HIS A 31 13.77 -5.65 3.59
N LEU A 32 13.06 -6.59 2.98
CA LEU A 32 13.55 -7.95 2.70
C LEU A 32 13.70 -8.15 1.20
N MET A 33 14.91 -8.36 0.73
CA MET A 33 15.21 -8.59 -0.68
C MET A 33 14.39 -9.75 -1.26
N GLU A 34 14.20 -10.81 -0.48
CA GLU A 34 13.45 -12.00 -0.89
C GLU A 34 11.97 -11.71 -1.20
N SER A 35 11.40 -10.64 -0.64
CA SER A 35 10.02 -10.24 -0.91
C SER A 35 9.80 -9.92 -2.39
N PHE A 36 10.83 -9.45 -3.08
CA PHE A 36 10.75 -9.12 -4.51
C PHE A 36 10.56 -10.36 -5.40
N ASN A 37 10.75 -11.57 -4.86
CA ASN A 37 10.45 -12.81 -5.59
C ASN A 37 8.96 -12.98 -5.90
N ARG A 38 8.09 -12.20 -5.23
CA ARG A 38 6.66 -12.16 -5.55
C ARG A 38 6.35 -11.43 -6.85
N LEU A 39 7.28 -10.60 -7.32
CA LEU A 39 7.16 -9.93 -8.60
C LEU A 39 7.59 -10.87 -9.72
N ASP A 40 6.92 -10.74 -10.88
CA ASP A 40 7.36 -11.45 -12.09
C ASP A 40 8.81 -11.06 -12.39
N PRO A 41 9.69 -12.01 -12.79
CA PRO A 41 11.06 -11.67 -13.20
C PRO A 41 11.12 -10.61 -14.29
N ALA A 42 10.07 -10.51 -15.13
CA ALA A 42 9.95 -9.49 -16.18
C ALA A 42 9.37 -8.16 -15.69
N PHE A 43 9.05 -8.03 -14.39
CA PHE A 43 8.55 -6.77 -13.84
C PHE A 43 9.53 -5.64 -14.15
N PRO A 44 9.11 -4.61 -14.90
CA PRO A 44 10.01 -3.58 -15.41
C PRO A 44 10.36 -2.49 -14.39
N GLY A 45 9.66 -2.44 -13.26
CA GLY A 45 9.86 -1.42 -12.24
C GLY A 45 11.12 -1.64 -11.41
N GLU A 46 11.43 -0.63 -10.61
CA GLU A 46 12.56 -0.68 -9.70
C GLU A 46 12.22 -1.46 -8.43
N ARG A 47 13.20 -2.20 -7.94
CA ARG A 47 13.15 -2.91 -6.67
C ARG A 47 14.17 -2.28 -5.74
N ILE A 48 13.70 -1.68 -4.65
CA ILE A 48 14.56 -0.94 -3.72
C ILE A 48 14.50 -1.60 -2.36
N GLU A 49 15.60 -2.21 -1.94
CA GLU A 49 15.71 -2.75 -0.59
C GLU A 49 15.98 -1.62 0.39
N GLY A 50 15.11 -1.50 1.39
CA GLY A 50 15.25 -0.48 2.42
C GLY A 50 14.03 -0.41 3.32
N HIS A 51 14.16 0.35 4.38
CA HIS A 51 13.09 0.55 5.35
C HIS A 51 12.16 1.68 4.93
N ALA A 52 10.86 1.47 5.11
CA ALA A 52 9.83 2.44 4.72
C ALA A 52 9.99 3.83 5.38
N LEU A 53 10.58 3.89 6.57
CA LEU A 53 10.80 5.15 7.29
C LEU A 53 12.12 5.84 6.92
N ASP A 54 12.94 5.21 6.08
CA ASP A 54 14.17 5.82 5.58
C ASP A 54 13.83 6.71 4.39
N GLU A 55 13.93 8.02 4.60
CA GLU A 55 13.58 8.99 3.55
C GLU A 55 14.52 8.91 2.35
N ASP A 56 15.79 8.51 2.53
CA ASP A 56 16.71 8.31 1.41
C ASP A 56 16.18 7.20 0.47
N VAL A 57 15.57 6.17 1.03
CA VAL A 57 14.94 5.08 0.28
C VAL A 57 13.73 5.60 -0.49
N LEU A 58 12.89 6.41 0.13
CA LEU A 58 11.77 7.05 -0.55
C LEU A 58 12.23 7.94 -1.70
N LEU A 59 13.30 8.70 -1.50
CA LEU A 59 13.87 9.55 -2.55
C LEU A 59 14.42 8.74 -3.71
N LEU A 60 15.10 7.62 -3.44
CA LEU A 60 15.56 6.69 -4.48
C LEU A 60 14.40 6.13 -5.30
N ALA A 61 13.26 5.92 -4.67
CA ALA A 61 12.05 5.41 -5.34
C ALA A 61 11.34 6.47 -6.19
N GLY A 62 11.79 7.72 -6.15
CA GLY A 62 11.19 8.81 -6.92
C GLY A 62 9.97 9.44 -6.26
N ILE A 63 9.91 9.45 -4.93
CA ILE A 63 8.75 9.98 -4.18
C ILE A 63 8.49 11.46 -4.50
N GLU A 64 9.51 12.23 -4.79
CA GLU A 64 9.36 13.65 -5.13
C GLU A 64 8.58 13.89 -6.42
N HIS A 65 8.55 12.91 -7.30
CA HIS A 65 7.88 12.99 -8.60
C HIS A 65 6.71 12.01 -8.71
N ALA A 66 6.35 11.34 -7.61
CA ALA A 66 5.29 10.35 -7.63
C ALA A 66 3.92 11.00 -7.74
N ASP A 67 3.08 10.42 -8.56
CA ASP A 67 1.68 10.77 -8.67
C ASP A 67 0.84 10.04 -7.63
N ALA A 68 1.31 8.88 -7.18
CA ALA A 68 0.66 8.08 -6.15
C ALA A 68 1.67 7.33 -5.31
N CYS A 69 1.27 7.06 -4.07
CA CYS A 69 2.01 6.18 -3.17
C CYS A 69 1.03 5.24 -2.46
N VAL A 70 1.36 3.95 -2.46
CA VAL A 70 0.61 2.93 -1.73
C VAL A 70 1.49 2.40 -0.62
N VAL A 71 1.01 2.49 0.62
CA VAL A 71 1.76 2.06 1.79
C VAL A 71 1.08 0.85 2.41
N CYS A 72 1.69 -0.32 2.27
CA CYS A 72 1.09 -1.59 2.65
C CYS A 72 2.10 -2.59 3.20
N THR A 73 2.95 -2.16 4.14
CA THR A 73 3.81 -3.07 4.92
C THR A 73 2.97 -3.84 5.95
N ASP A 74 3.57 -4.74 6.69
CA ASP A 74 2.86 -5.55 7.69
C ASP A 74 2.53 -4.76 8.98
N GLY A 75 3.09 -3.58 9.18
CA GLY A 75 2.92 -2.81 10.41
C GLY A 75 2.08 -1.56 10.23
N ASP A 76 0.98 -1.45 10.99
CA ASP A 76 0.12 -0.27 10.97
C ASP A 76 0.87 1.01 11.35
N ASN A 77 1.72 0.95 12.38
CA ASN A 77 2.49 2.12 12.81
C ASN A 77 3.41 2.62 11.70
N THR A 78 4.17 1.71 11.08
CA THR A 78 5.06 2.03 9.96
C THR A 78 4.27 2.63 8.81
N ASN A 79 3.14 2.02 8.46
CA ASN A 79 2.29 2.47 7.37
C ASN A 79 1.74 3.88 7.61
N LEU A 80 1.24 4.14 8.81
CA LEU A 80 0.66 5.43 9.15
C LEU A 80 1.70 6.56 9.18
N VAL A 81 2.87 6.31 9.76
CA VAL A 81 3.95 7.31 9.77
C VAL A 81 4.46 7.57 8.36
N THR A 82 4.70 6.53 7.58
CA THR A 82 5.17 6.66 6.20
C THR A 82 4.17 7.45 5.35
N ALA A 83 2.89 7.13 5.45
CA ALA A 83 1.84 7.83 4.68
C ALA A 83 1.77 9.31 5.02
N GLN A 84 1.93 9.67 6.29
CA GLN A 84 1.94 11.07 6.71
C GLN A 84 3.14 11.83 6.15
N ILE A 85 4.33 11.22 6.18
CA ILE A 85 5.54 11.81 5.59
C ILE A 85 5.34 12.03 4.09
N VAL A 86 4.87 11.00 3.40
CA VAL A 86 4.66 11.05 1.94
C VAL A 86 3.64 12.12 1.57
N GLN A 87 2.53 12.18 2.27
CA GLN A 87 1.48 13.15 1.99
C GLN A 87 1.86 14.58 2.36
N ARG A 88 2.41 14.77 3.56
CA ARG A 88 2.64 16.11 4.11
C ARG A 88 3.96 16.71 3.66
N LYS A 89 5.04 15.93 3.66
CA LYS A 89 6.37 16.43 3.30
C LYS A 89 6.59 16.43 1.80
N TYR A 90 6.19 15.37 1.11
CA TYR A 90 6.43 15.23 -0.32
C TYR A 90 5.23 15.61 -1.18
N GLY A 91 4.08 15.83 -0.58
CA GLY A 91 2.91 16.35 -1.27
C GLY A 91 2.34 15.41 -2.32
N VAL A 92 2.49 14.08 -2.15
CA VAL A 92 1.95 13.11 -3.11
C VAL A 92 0.42 13.12 -3.01
N GLY A 93 -0.23 13.53 -4.11
CA GLY A 93 -1.67 13.81 -4.14
C GLY A 93 -2.55 12.59 -3.85
N THR A 94 -2.15 11.41 -4.31
CA THR A 94 -2.86 10.16 -4.05
C THR A 94 -1.99 9.28 -3.17
N THR A 95 -2.21 9.32 -1.87
CA THR A 95 -1.52 8.49 -0.89
C THR A 95 -2.53 7.59 -0.21
N VAL A 96 -2.39 6.28 -0.43
CA VAL A 96 -3.30 5.26 0.10
C VAL A 96 -2.56 4.38 1.08
N VAL A 97 -3.12 4.19 2.25
CA VAL A 97 -2.47 3.44 3.33
C VAL A 97 -3.33 2.28 3.81
N ARG A 98 -2.74 1.08 3.89
CA ARG A 98 -3.39 -0.07 4.48
C ARG A 98 -3.25 -0.02 6.00
N VAL A 99 -4.38 -0.14 6.70
CA VAL A 99 -4.44 -0.17 8.16
C VAL A 99 -5.27 -1.38 8.58
N LEU A 100 -4.66 -2.31 9.31
CA LEU A 100 -5.31 -3.57 9.68
C LEU A 100 -6.28 -3.41 10.85
N ASP A 101 -6.01 -2.51 11.78
CA ASP A 101 -6.90 -2.23 12.90
C ASP A 101 -8.04 -1.30 12.49
N PRO A 102 -9.32 -1.76 12.56
CA PRO A 102 -10.45 -0.96 12.12
C PRO A 102 -10.60 0.39 12.83
N ALA A 103 -10.37 0.43 14.14
CA ALA A 103 -10.51 1.68 14.92
C ALA A 103 -9.47 2.72 14.48
N ARG A 104 -8.23 2.27 14.22
CA ARG A 104 -7.15 3.15 13.75
C ARG A 104 -7.39 3.60 12.32
N ALA A 105 -7.89 2.71 11.45
CA ALA A 105 -8.25 3.07 10.09
C ALA A 105 -9.28 4.19 10.06
N GLU A 106 -10.32 4.09 10.88
CA GLU A 106 -11.36 5.11 11.00
C GLU A 106 -10.82 6.44 11.53
N LEU A 107 -10.01 6.39 12.59
CA LEU A 107 -9.40 7.58 13.18
C LEU A 107 -8.55 8.35 12.17
N TYR A 108 -7.66 7.64 11.47
CA TYR A 108 -6.74 8.29 10.53
C TYR A 108 -7.44 8.73 9.23
N ALA A 109 -8.53 8.06 8.84
CA ALA A 109 -9.38 8.56 7.77
C ALA A 109 -9.98 9.92 8.10
N ARG A 110 -10.45 10.11 9.35
CA ARG A 110 -10.94 11.41 9.82
C ARG A 110 -9.85 12.48 9.87
N LEU A 111 -8.59 12.07 10.05
CA LEU A 111 -7.45 12.99 10.05
C LEU A 111 -6.91 13.31 8.65
N GLY A 112 -7.56 12.81 7.61
CA GLY A 112 -7.25 13.18 6.23
C GLY A 112 -6.43 12.18 5.44
N LEU A 113 -6.16 10.98 5.97
CA LEU A 113 -5.50 9.91 5.22
C LEU A 113 -6.54 9.05 4.48
N GLN A 114 -6.21 8.64 3.26
CA GLN A 114 -7.02 7.66 2.55
C GLN A 114 -6.64 6.26 3.01
N THR A 115 -7.46 5.68 3.90
CA THR A 115 -7.19 4.37 4.48
C THR A 115 -7.94 3.26 3.77
N VAL A 116 -7.32 2.09 3.70
CA VAL A 116 -7.96 0.84 3.26
C VAL A 116 -7.78 -0.17 4.39
N CYS A 117 -8.89 -0.70 4.91
CA CYS A 117 -8.87 -1.67 6.01
C CYS A 117 -9.37 -3.04 5.55
N PRO A 118 -8.44 -3.98 5.27
CA PRO A 118 -8.84 -5.33 4.85
C PRO A 118 -9.64 -6.07 5.91
N THR A 119 -9.39 -5.79 7.18
CA THR A 119 -10.11 -6.42 8.29
C THR A 119 -11.60 -6.10 8.23
N THR A 120 -11.96 -4.83 8.08
CA THR A 120 -13.36 -4.41 7.95
C THR A 120 -13.99 -5.01 6.71
N THR A 121 -13.31 -4.98 5.58
CA THR A 121 -13.78 -5.57 4.32
C THR A 121 -14.05 -7.07 4.49
N ALA A 122 -13.15 -7.80 5.14
CA ALA A 122 -13.31 -9.23 5.37
C ALA A 122 -14.50 -9.51 6.32
N ILE A 123 -14.65 -8.75 7.39
CA ILE A 123 -15.77 -8.89 8.32
C ILE A 123 -17.10 -8.71 7.59
N ASP A 124 -17.21 -7.64 6.82
CA ASP A 124 -18.45 -7.32 6.10
C ASP A 124 -18.77 -8.39 5.05
N THR A 125 -17.79 -8.81 4.28
CA THR A 125 -17.97 -9.80 3.21
C THR A 125 -18.30 -11.18 3.75
N LEU A 126 -17.60 -11.65 4.79
CA LEU A 126 -17.83 -12.93 5.42
C LEU A 126 -19.23 -12.98 6.08
N SER A 127 -19.58 -11.93 6.82
CA SER A 127 -20.88 -11.83 7.48
C SER A 127 -22.03 -11.83 6.47
N ALA A 128 -21.88 -11.05 5.41
CA ALA A 128 -22.90 -10.99 4.35
C ALA A 128 -23.09 -12.34 3.66
N ALA A 129 -22.01 -13.08 3.41
CA ALA A 129 -22.10 -14.41 2.79
C ALA A 129 -22.86 -15.42 3.67
N VAL A 130 -22.62 -15.39 4.99
CA VAL A 130 -23.35 -16.25 5.93
C VAL A 130 -24.82 -15.88 6.00
N LEU A 131 -25.13 -14.58 6.13
CA LEU A 131 -26.51 -14.10 6.23
C LEU A 131 -27.32 -14.40 4.96
N ALA A 132 -26.71 -14.26 3.80
CA ALA A 132 -27.36 -14.62 2.52
C ALA A 132 -27.69 -16.10 2.43
N GLY A 133 -26.81 -16.99 2.92
CA GLY A 133 -27.04 -18.42 2.94
C GLY A 133 -28.18 -18.85 3.89
N THR A 134 -28.42 -18.09 4.96
CA THR A 134 -29.49 -18.39 5.92
C THR A 134 -30.86 -17.88 5.47
N VAL A 135 -30.92 -16.93 4.56
CA VAL A 135 -32.16 -16.34 4.06
C VAL A 135 -32.91 -17.32 3.10
N GLU A 136 -32.20 -18.23 2.46
CA GLU A 136 -32.76 -19.15 1.45
C GLU A 136 -33.37 -20.42 2.06
N VAL A 137 -33.41 -20.55 3.35
CA VAL A 137 -34.04 -21.69 4.02
C VAL A 137 -35.55 -21.44 4.16
#